data_6ba904e082c9e399c259665a1573f093
#
_entry.id   6ba904e082c9e399c259665a1573f093
#
_cell.length_a   1.000
_cell.length_b   1.000
_cell.length_c   1.000
_cell.angle_alpha   90.00
_cell.angle_beta   90.00
_cell.angle_gamma   90.00
#
_symmetry.space_group_name_H-M   'P 1'
#
loop_
_entity.id
_entity.type
_entity.pdbx_description
1 polymer ?
#
loop_
_entity_poly.entity_id
_entity_poly.type
_entity_poly.pdbx_seq_one_letter_code
_entity_poly.pdbx_strand_id
1 'polypeptide(L)'
;MPGGLRAGSPVRQGTCSGVCYAKKTYICTNTNITTMKVLLINGSPHREGNTFIALSEVARTLEAEGIGAEIVHIGTRAMQGCIACGKCAELGHCVFSDAVYTAVREKLAQADGLVVGSPVYYAGPNGSLCALLDRVFYSCGRDLAYKPAAAVAVCRRGGASATFDRLNKYFTISNMPVVPSQYWNSVHGRVPREAHEDAEGLQTMRVLARNMAQLLKAGVGPRLAPEPEERVWTHFIR
;
A
#
# COMPACT_ATOMS: atom_id res chain seq x y z
N MET A 1 30.49 -49.09 61.30
CA MET A 1 31.89 -48.90 60.87
C MET A 1 31.89 -47.83 59.81
N PRO A 2 32.70 -46.78 59.95
CA PRO A 2 32.46 -45.48 59.37
C PRO A 2 33.18 -45.25 58.03
N GLY A 3 32.71 -44.35 57.25
CA GLY A 3 33.41 -43.99 56.02
C GLY A 3 33.00 -42.68 55.47
N GLY A 4 33.70 -41.64 55.80
CA GLY A 4 34.46 -40.75 55.01
C GLY A 4 33.65 -39.62 54.28
N LEU A 5 33.48 -38.50 54.99
CA LEU A 5 33.20 -37.19 54.41
C LEU A 5 34.37 -36.76 53.51
N ARG A 6 34.11 -36.42 52.24
CA ARG A 6 35.05 -35.67 51.41
C ARG A 6 34.50 -34.27 51.19
N ALA A 7 35.36 -33.32 51.46
CA ALA A 7 35.17 -31.89 51.44
C ALA A 7 34.76 -31.37 50.03
N GLY A 8 33.82 -30.42 50.04
CA GLY A 8 33.37 -29.66 48.85
C GLY A 8 34.44 -28.67 48.40
N SER A 9 34.62 -28.60 47.10
CA SER A 9 35.40 -27.57 46.44
C SER A 9 34.66 -26.24 46.35
N PRO A 10 35.31 -25.09 46.46
CA PRO A 10 34.65 -23.78 46.52
C PRO A 10 34.08 -23.40 45.18
N VAL A 11 32.82 -22.96 45.22
CA VAL A 11 32.10 -22.28 44.13
C VAL A 11 32.84 -21.00 43.77
N ARG A 12 33.33 -20.88 42.57
CA ARG A 12 33.88 -19.62 42.03
C ARG A 12 32.74 -18.65 41.83
N GLN A 13 32.77 -17.56 42.54
CA GLN A 13 31.92 -16.36 42.28
C GLN A 13 32.33 -15.75 40.95
N GLY A 14 31.48 -15.93 39.94
CA GLY A 14 31.58 -15.20 38.67
C GLY A 14 31.18 -13.75 38.88
N THR A 15 32.11 -12.86 38.72
CA THR A 15 31.87 -11.40 38.65
C THR A 15 31.12 -11.10 37.37
N CYS A 16 29.88 -10.66 37.52
CA CYS A 16 29.07 -10.10 36.43
C CYS A 16 29.67 -8.74 36.04
N SER A 17 30.47 -8.69 34.98
CA SER A 17 30.94 -7.43 34.37
C SER A 17 29.75 -6.83 33.62
N GLY A 18 29.14 -5.81 34.24
CA GLY A 18 28.08 -5.01 33.61
C GLY A 18 28.59 -4.34 32.35
N VAL A 19 28.04 -4.71 31.21
CA VAL A 19 28.22 -3.97 29.96
C VAL A 19 27.35 -2.71 30.07
N CYS A 20 27.96 -1.60 30.39
CA CYS A 20 27.35 -0.28 30.26
C CYS A 20 27.10 -0.02 28.77
N TYR A 21 25.84 -0.09 28.32
CA TYR A 21 25.45 0.46 27.03
C TYR A 21 25.50 1.98 27.10
N ALA A 22 26.63 2.53 26.65
CA ALA A 22 26.73 3.95 26.38
C ALA A 22 25.73 4.30 25.25
N LYS A 23 24.76 5.17 25.56
CA LYS A 23 23.90 5.79 24.55
C LYS A 23 24.76 6.59 23.59
N LYS A 24 25.14 5.99 22.46
CA LYS A 24 25.68 6.75 21.32
C LYS A 24 24.53 7.53 20.70
N THR A 25 24.44 8.80 21.02
CA THR A 25 23.63 9.77 20.29
C THR A 25 24.26 9.93 18.92
N TYR A 26 23.76 9.23 17.92
CA TYR A 26 24.12 9.51 16.54
C TYR A 26 23.43 10.81 16.13
N ILE A 27 24.16 11.91 16.14
CA ILE A 27 23.76 13.14 15.46
C ILE A 27 23.84 12.82 13.97
N CYS A 28 22.71 12.50 13.37
CA CYS A 28 22.58 12.36 11.94
C CYS A 28 22.66 13.75 11.32
N THR A 29 23.87 14.16 10.90
CA THR A 29 24.08 15.39 10.12
C THR A 29 23.47 15.18 8.74
N ASN A 30 22.45 15.98 8.44
CA ASN A 30 22.00 16.43 7.11
C ASN A 30 22.22 15.42 5.96
N THR A 31 21.42 14.37 5.89
CA THR A 31 21.12 13.69 4.64
C THR A 31 19.78 14.23 4.16
N ASN A 32 19.67 14.58 2.87
CA ASN A 32 18.40 14.88 2.22
C ASN A 32 17.37 13.84 2.64
N ILE A 33 16.49 14.20 3.57
CA ILE A 33 15.37 13.35 3.98
C ILE A 33 14.44 13.34 2.79
N THR A 34 14.60 12.36 1.92
CA THR A 34 13.57 12.05 0.92
C THR A 34 12.35 11.63 1.72
N THR A 35 11.39 12.53 1.88
CA THR A 35 10.15 12.24 2.62
C THR A 35 9.43 11.15 1.87
N MET A 36 9.17 10.02 2.54
CA MET A 36 8.35 8.93 1.98
C MET A 36 7.01 9.46 1.51
N LYS A 37 6.51 8.95 0.39
CA LYS A 37 5.30 9.45 -0.26
C LYS A 37 4.35 8.32 -0.64
N VAL A 38 3.07 8.51 -0.37
CA VAL A 38 2.00 7.60 -0.80
C VAL A 38 1.13 8.30 -1.83
N LEU A 39 0.90 7.63 -2.96
CA LEU A 39 -0.07 8.05 -3.96
C LEU A 39 -1.43 7.46 -3.62
N LEU A 40 -2.47 8.30 -3.62
CA LEU A 40 -3.86 7.88 -3.45
C LEU A 40 -4.62 8.14 -4.75
N ILE A 41 -5.25 7.11 -5.33
CA ILE A 41 -6.05 7.24 -6.55
C ILE A 41 -7.52 7.29 -6.18
N ASN A 42 -8.17 8.42 -6.44
CA ASN A 42 -9.61 8.57 -6.31
C ASN A 42 -10.30 8.13 -7.60
N GLY A 43 -10.84 6.91 -7.59
CA GLY A 43 -11.55 6.28 -8.70
C GLY A 43 -13.02 6.69 -8.82
N SER A 44 -13.50 7.65 -8.03
CA SER A 44 -14.87 8.18 -8.14
C SER A 44 -14.99 9.20 -9.28
N PRO A 45 -16.11 9.26 -10.01
CA PRO A 45 -16.38 10.37 -10.91
C PRO A 45 -16.62 11.69 -10.15
N HIS A 46 -16.98 11.62 -8.88
CA HIS A 46 -17.18 12.79 -8.01
C HIS A 46 -15.87 13.17 -7.31
N ARG A 47 -15.34 14.34 -7.63
CA ARG A 47 -14.06 14.82 -7.11
C ARG A 47 -14.02 14.84 -5.58
N GLU A 48 -15.07 15.33 -4.94
CA GLU A 48 -15.20 15.52 -3.49
C GLU A 48 -16.34 14.64 -2.91
N GLY A 49 -16.57 13.47 -3.51
CA GLY A 49 -17.56 12.50 -3.06
C GLY A 49 -17.08 11.66 -1.87
N ASN A 50 -17.88 10.68 -1.48
CA ASN A 50 -17.58 9.81 -0.33
C ASN A 50 -16.24 9.07 -0.45
N THR A 51 -15.82 8.71 -1.66
CA THR A 51 -14.49 8.09 -1.88
C THR A 51 -13.36 9.07 -1.56
N PHE A 52 -13.53 10.35 -1.92
CA PHE A 52 -12.55 11.39 -1.57
C PHE A 52 -12.46 11.59 -0.05
N ILE A 53 -13.58 11.56 0.66
CA ILE A 53 -13.61 11.67 2.13
C ILE A 53 -12.82 10.52 2.76
N ALA A 54 -13.06 9.28 2.33
CA ALA A 54 -12.32 8.12 2.81
C ALA A 54 -10.80 8.25 2.56
N LEU A 55 -10.42 8.62 1.34
CA LEU A 55 -9.00 8.81 0.98
C LEU A 55 -8.37 10.02 1.69
N SER A 56 -9.12 11.08 1.94
CA SER A 56 -8.65 12.25 2.69
C SER A 56 -8.35 11.90 4.15
N GLU A 57 -9.12 11.00 4.76
CA GLU A 57 -8.84 10.51 6.10
C GLU A 57 -7.55 9.68 6.15
N VAL A 58 -7.30 8.85 5.11
CA VAL A 58 -6.02 8.15 4.95
C VAL A 58 -4.88 9.15 4.77
N ALA A 59 -5.02 10.12 3.86
CA ALA A 59 -3.99 11.11 3.56
C ALA A 59 -3.62 11.93 4.80
N ARG A 60 -4.61 12.49 5.50
CA ARG A 60 -4.41 13.27 6.74
C ARG A 60 -3.69 12.46 7.81
N THR A 61 -4.01 11.18 7.92
CA THR A 61 -3.36 10.30 8.91
C THR A 61 -1.93 9.97 8.52
N LEU A 62 -1.64 9.74 7.23
CA LEU A 62 -0.27 9.55 6.73
C LEU A 62 0.58 10.81 6.97
N GLU A 63 0.04 11.99 6.72
CA GLU A 63 0.72 13.27 6.97
C GLU A 63 1.03 13.46 8.46
N ALA A 64 0.09 13.11 9.35
CA ALA A 64 0.32 13.11 10.80
C ALA A 64 1.41 12.11 11.23
N GLU A 65 1.63 11.06 10.46
CA GLU A 65 2.72 10.09 10.63
C GLU A 65 4.04 10.53 9.95
N GLY A 66 4.09 11.74 9.36
CA GLY A 66 5.27 12.29 8.68
C GLY A 66 5.51 11.71 7.27
N ILE A 67 4.48 11.15 6.63
CA ILE A 67 4.54 10.61 5.28
C ILE A 67 3.71 11.49 4.35
N GLY A 68 4.32 11.96 3.26
CA GLY A 68 3.62 12.75 2.25
C GLY A 68 2.51 11.94 1.58
N ALA A 69 1.38 12.59 1.33
CA ALA A 69 0.22 11.96 0.70
C ALA A 69 -0.32 12.83 -0.44
N GLU A 70 -0.56 12.22 -1.59
CA GLU A 70 -1.09 12.94 -2.75
C GLU A 70 -2.30 12.20 -3.34
N ILE A 71 -3.45 12.88 -3.43
CA ILE A 71 -4.66 12.32 -4.03
C ILE A 71 -4.77 12.76 -5.49
N VAL A 72 -4.80 11.78 -6.40
CA VAL A 72 -5.08 11.97 -7.83
C VAL A 72 -6.50 11.54 -8.13
N HIS A 73 -7.29 12.44 -8.67
CA HIS A 73 -8.65 12.17 -9.14
C HIS A 73 -8.65 11.78 -10.62
N ILE A 74 -9.24 10.63 -10.96
CA ILE A 74 -9.27 10.15 -12.36
C ILE A 74 -10.20 10.93 -13.27
N GLY A 75 -11.13 11.72 -12.72
CA GLY A 75 -12.07 12.53 -13.48
C GLY A 75 -13.25 11.76 -14.05
N THR A 76 -13.95 12.44 -14.99
CA THR A 76 -15.17 11.93 -15.64
C THR A 76 -15.00 11.72 -17.15
N ARG A 77 -13.78 11.94 -17.68
CA ARG A 77 -13.51 11.73 -19.11
C ARG A 77 -13.50 10.24 -19.46
N ALA A 78 -13.80 9.94 -20.72
CA ALA A 78 -13.70 8.58 -21.22
C ALA A 78 -12.29 8.03 -20.99
N MET A 79 -12.21 6.83 -20.41
CA MET A 79 -10.96 6.14 -20.12
C MET A 79 -10.78 4.97 -21.07
N GLN A 80 -9.74 5.02 -21.89
CA GLN A 80 -9.37 3.90 -22.76
C GLN A 80 -8.89 2.72 -21.91
N GLY A 81 -9.44 1.54 -22.14
CA GLY A 81 -8.98 0.29 -21.55
C GLY A 81 -7.73 -0.27 -22.23
N CYS A 82 -7.12 -1.28 -21.64
CA CYS A 82 -6.01 -2.01 -22.26
C CYS A 82 -6.52 -2.82 -23.46
N ILE A 83 -5.84 -2.71 -24.60
CA ILE A 83 -6.15 -3.46 -25.84
C ILE A 83 -5.23 -4.67 -26.06
N ALA A 84 -4.46 -5.05 -25.04
CA ALA A 84 -3.54 -6.19 -25.09
C ALA A 84 -2.54 -6.18 -26.25
N CYS A 85 -2.13 -5.02 -26.73
CA CYS A 85 -1.21 -4.88 -27.87
C CYS A 85 0.24 -5.31 -27.58
N GLY A 86 0.61 -5.52 -26.33
CA GLY A 86 1.95 -5.95 -25.91
C GLY A 86 3.06 -4.90 -26.01
N LYS A 87 2.83 -3.76 -26.68
CA LYS A 87 3.89 -2.76 -26.96
C LYS A 87 4.51 -2.13 -25.70
N CYS A 88 3.83 -2.17 -24.57
CA CYS A 88 4.39 -1.67 -23.31
C CYS A 88 5.63 -2.45 -22.84
N ALA A 89 5.83 -3.68 -23.29
CA ALA A 89 7.04 -4.45 -22.99
C ALA A 89 8.31 -3.81 -23.60
N GLU A 90 8.17 -3.16 -24.76
CA GLU A 90 9.25 -2.47 -25.47
C GLU A 90 9.36 -1.00 -25.04
N LEU A 91 8.20 -0.32 -24.90
CA LEU A 91 8.14 1.11 -24.66
C LEU A 91 8.35 1.49 -23.17
N GLY A 92 8.12 0.57 -22.24
CA GLY A 92 8.08 0.86 -20.81
C GLY A 92 6.86 1.69 -20.38
N HIS A 93 5.88 1.90 -21.28
CA HIS A 93 4.63 2.62 -21.01
C HIS A 93 3.52 2.21 -22.00
N CYS A 94 2.26 2.53 -21.65
CA CYS A 94 1.14 2.28 -22.55
C CYS A 94 1.20 3.15 -23.80
N VAL A 95 0.79 2.62 -24.94
CA VAL A 95 0.68 3.39 -26.21
C VAL A 95 -0.33 4.53 -26.11
N PHE A 96 -1.35 4.39 -25.25
CA PHE A 96 -2.30 5.45 -24.96
C PHE A 96 -1.77 6.30 -23.79
N SER A 97 -1.25 7.47 -24.11
CA SER A 97 -0.63 8.39 -23.14
C SER A 97 -1.54 9.59 -22.81
N ASP A 98 -2.83 9.31 -22.50
CA ASP A 98 -3.71 10.38 -22.03
C ASP A 98 -3.21 10.98 -20.70
N ALA A 99 -3.64 12.21 -20.41
CA ALA A 99 -3.14 13.00 -19.29
C ALA A 99 -3.29 12.30 -17.94
N VAL A 100 -4.38 11.53 -17.72
CA VAL A 100 -4.64 10.84 -16.44
C VAL A 100 -3.67 9.67 -16.28
N TYR A 101 -3.51 8.84 -17.32
CA TYR A 101 -2.55 7.73 -17.29
C TYR A 101 -1.13 8.24 -17.06
N THR A 102 -0.72 9.28 -17.81
CA THR A 102 0.63 9.86 -17.69
C THR A 102 0.89 10.39 -16.28
N ALA A 103 -0.03 11.18 -15.74
CA ALA A 103 0.08 11.72 -14.39
C ALA A 103 0.15 10.64 -13.32
N VAL A 104 -0.68 9.60 -13.42
CA VAL A 104 -0.67 8.48 -12.47
C VAL A 104 0.65 7.71 -12.56
N ARG A 105 1.13 7.39 -13.77
CA ARG A 105 2.39 6.68 -13.98
C ARG A 105 3.59 7.45 -13.40
N GLU A 106 3.70 8.73 -13.69
CA GLU A 106 4.80 9.59 -13.20
C GLU A 106 4.82 9.69 -11.67
N LYS A 107 3.64 9.85 -11.06
CA LYS A 107 3.50 9.92 -9.60
C LYS A 107 3.77 8.57 -8.92
N LEU A 108 3.35 7.46 -9.53
CA LEU A 108 3.64 6.10 -9.02
C LEU A 108 5.14 5.79 -9.05
N ALA A 109 5.86 6.29 -10.04
CA ALA A 109 7.31 6.11 -10.10
C ALA A 109 8.02 6.77 -8.91
N GLN A 110 7.47 7.87 -8.37
CA GLN A 110 8.02 8.65 -7.26
C GLN A 110 7.43 8.23 -5.90
N ALA A 111 6.38 7.43 -5.87
CA ALA A 111 5.71 7.03 -4.65
C ALA A 111 6.33 5.76 -4.05
N ASP A 112 6.38 5.69 -2.72
CA ASP A 112 6.80 4.52 -1.95
C ASP A 112 5.65 3.58 -1.63
N GLY A 113 4.40 4.04 -1.72
CA GLY A 113 3.19 3.26 -1.49
C GLY A 113 2.01 3.73 -2.33
N LEU A 114 0.97 2.91 -2.41
CA LEU A 114 -0.22 3.14 -3.21
C LEU A 114 -1.50 2.86 -2.43
N VAL A 115 -2.49 3.77 -2.50
CA VAL A 115 -3.86 3.50 -2.05
C VAL A 115 -4.82 3.74 -3.21
N VAL A 116 -5.69 2.77 -3.50
CA VAL A 116 -6.69 2.89 -4.56
C VAL A 116 -8.08 2.88 -3.96
N GLY A 117 -8.80 3.99 -4.06
CA GLY A 117 -10.17 4.13 -3.62
C GLY A 117 -11.17 4.06 -4.78
N SER A 118 -12.24 3.30 -4.61
CA SER A 118 -13.30 3.16 -5.60
C SER A 118 -14.69 3.23 -4.97
N PRO A 119 -15.64 3.90 -5.61
CA PRO A 119 -17.05 3.64 -5.33
C PRO A 119 -17.39 2.24 -5.81
N VAL A 120 -18.41 1.64 -5.18
CA VAL A 120 -18.93 0.31 -5.58
C VAL A 120 -20.04 0.49 -6.61
N TYR A 121 -19.82 -0.07 -7.79
CA TYR A 121 -20.80 -0.15 -8.88
C TYR A 121 -21.05 -1.62 -9.23
N TYR A 122 -22.31 -2.09 -9.09
CA TYR A 122 -22.68 -3.49 -9.37
C TYR A 122 -21.75 -4.51 -8.71
N ALA A 123 -21.49 -4.31 -7.41
CA ALA A 123 -20.57 -5.13 -6.61
C ALA A 123 -19.12 -5.22 -7.15
N GLY A 124 -18.66 -4.20 -7.86
CA GLY A 124 -17.31 -4.08 -8.38
C GLY A 124 -16.80 -2.64 -8.31
N PRO A 125 -15.51 -2.43 -8.59
CA PRO A 125 -14.96 -1.09 -8.69
C PRO A 125 -15.46 -0.36 -9.94
N ASN A 126 -15.33 0.97 -9.94
CA ASN A 126 -15.65 1.82 -11.10
C ASN A 126 -14.90 1.32 -12.36
N GLY A 127 -15.65 1.13 -13.47
CA GLY A 127 -15.10 0.65 -14.74
C GLY A 127 -14.00 1.55 -15.31
N SER A 128 -14.12 2.88 -15.21
CA SER A 128 -13.07 3.81 -15.65
C SER A 128 -11.79 3.65 -14.83
N LEU A 129 -11.91 3.38 -13.53
CA LEU A 129 -10.76 3.07 -12.69
C LEU A 129 -10.11 1.76 -13.12
N CYS A 130 -10.89 0.70 -13.36
CA CYS A 130 -10.36 -0.57 -13.85
C CYS A 130 -9.64 -0.40 -15.19
N ALA A 131 -10.21 0.36 -16.14
CA ALA A 131 -9.58 0.63 -17.42
C ALA A 131 -8.22 1.34 -17.28
N LEU A 132 -8.10 2.27 -16.34
CA LEU A 132 -6.83 2.91 -16.00
C LEU A 132 -5.85 1.91 -15.36
N LEU A 133 -6.30 1.15 -14.35
CA LEU A 133 -5.44 0.21 -13.61
C LEU A 133 -4.93 -0.92 -14.51
N ASP A 134 -5.77 -1.46 -15.41
CA ASP A 134 -5.34 -2.47 -16.39
C ASP A 134 -4.15 -1.97 -17.22
N ARG A 135 -4.17 -0.70 -17.66
CA ARG A 135 -3.06 -0.10 -18.41
C ARG A 135 -1.84 0.15 -17.53
N VAL A 136 -2.03 0.71 -16.35
CA VAL A 136 -0.93 1.00 -15.41
C VAL A 136 -0.22 -0.28 -15.00
N PHE A 137 -0.96 -1.27 -14.51
CA PHE A 137 -0.37 -2.51 -14.01
C PHE A 137 0.20 -3.40 -15.13
N TYR A 138 -0.36 -3.33 -16.35
CA TYR A 138 0.21 -4.05 -17.49
C TYR A 138 1.53 -3.43 -17.98
N SER A 139 1.66 -2.10 -17.88
CA SER A 139 2.84 -1.39 -18.38
C SER A 139 3.93 -1.12 -17.35
N CYS A 140 3.55 -0.94 -16.07
CA CYS A 140 4.47 -0.52 -15.00
C CYS A 140 4.40 -1.44 -13.76
N GLY A 141 3.58 -2.49 -13.76
CA GLY A 141 3.35 -3.31 -12.57
C GLY A 141 4.62 -3.91 -11.95
N ARG A 142 5.63 -4.19 -12.77
CA ARG A 142 6.94 -4.69 -12.28
C ARG A 142 7.68 -3.67 -11.43
N ASP A 143 7.57 -2.38 -11.77
CA ASP A 143 8.23 -1.28 -11.07
C ASP A 143 7.54 -0.97 -9.73
N LEU A 144 6.34 -1.54 -9.52
CA LEU A 144 5.56 -1.40 -8.29
C LEU A 144 5.80 -2.53 -7.29
N ALA A 145 6.52 -3.57 -7.68
CA ALA A 145 6.80 -4.71 -6.81
C ALA A 145 7.40 -4.26 -5.47
N TYR A 146 6.94 -4.89 -4.40
CA TYR A 146 7.31 -4.64 -3.00
C TYR A 146 6.88 -3.29 -2.42
N LYS A 147 6.33 -2.35 -3.19
CA LYS A 147 5.71 -1.14 -2.63
C LYS A 147 4.40 -1.53 -1.90
N PRO A 148 4.20 -1.13 -0.64
CA PRO A 148 2.95 -1.40 0.06
C PRO A 148 1.76 -0.78 -0.67
N ALA A 149 0.66 -1.54 -0.76
CA ALA A 149 -0.56 -1.07 -1.43
C ALA A 149 -1.83 -1.42 -0.66
N ALA A 150 -2.87 -0.62 -0.82
CA ALA A 150 -4.17 -0.87 -0.22
C ALA A 150 -5.33 -0.50 -1.13
N ALA A 151 -6.41 -1.28 -1.06
CA ALA A 151 -7.69 -0.97 -1.67
C ALA A 151 -8.64 -0.35 -0.63
N VAL A 152 -9.47 0.59 -1.07
CA VAL A 152 -10.56 1.19 -0.29
C VAL A 152 -11.84 1.13 -1.11
N ALA A 153 -12.88 0.46 -0.59
CA ALA A 153 -14.17 0.37 -1.21
C ALA A 153 -15.18 1.29 -0.53
N VAL A 154 -15.90 2.10 -1.29
CA VAL A 154 -16.92 3.02 -0.75
C VAL A 154 -18.27 2.67 -1.33
N CYS A 155 -19.21 2.27 -0.48
CA CYS A 155 -20.52 1.81 -0.92
C CYS A 155 -21.66 2.36 -0.06
N ARG A 156 -22.87 2.29 -0.61
CA ARG A 156 -24.07 2.54 0.18
C ARG A 156 -24.36 1.42 1.17
N ARG A 157 -24.22 0.15 0.74
CA ARG A 157 -24.61 -1.02 1.54
C ARG A 157 -23.80 -2.27 1.18
N GLY A 158 -24.01 -2.87 0.03
CA GLY A 158 -23.41 -4.13 -0.39
C GLY A 158 -22.35 -3.96 -1.46
N GLY A 159 -21.56 -5.03 -1.69
CA GLY A 159 -20.57 -5.09 -2.75
C GLY A 159 -19.17 -4.57 -2.40
N ALA A 160 -18.95 -4.10 -1.16
CA ALA A 160 -17.64 -3.63 -0.72
C ALA A 160 -16.59 -4.74 -0.78
N SER A 161 -16.90 -5.96 -0.29
CA SER A 161 -15.96 -7.08 -0.28
C SER A 161 -15.50 -7.45 -1.69
N ALA A 162 -16.45 -7.60 -2.63
CA ALA A 162 -16.11 -7.95 -4.02
C ALA A 162 -15.29 -6.85 -4.71
N THR A 163 -15.56 -5.57 -4.42
CA THR A 163 -14.76 -4.43 -4.91
C THR A 163 -13.35 -4.45 -4.32
N PHE A 164 -13.24 -4.66 -3.02
CA PHE A 164 -11.98 -4.78 -2.30
C PHE A 164 -11.12 -5.93 -2.86
N ASP A 165 -11.71 -7.12 -3.01
CA ASP A 165 -11.03 -8.30 -3.55
C ASP A 165 -10.55 -8.07 -4.99
N ARG A 166 -11.38 -7.44 -5.82
CA ARG A 166 -11.02 -7.15 -7.22
C ARG A 166 -9.84 -6.19 -7.33
N LEU A 167 -9.79 -5.15 -6.48
CA LEU A 167 -8.68 -4.20 -6.47
C LEU A 167 -7.39 -4.83 -5.94
N ASN A 168 -7.47 -5.67 -4.91
CA ASN A 168 -6.30 -6.36 -4.36
C ASN A 168 -5.64 -7.33 -5.37
N LYS A 169 -6.37 -7.81 -6.41
CA LYS A 169 -5.78 -8.64 -7.47
C LYS A 169 -4.68 -7.92 -8.25
N TYR A 170 -4.80 -6.60 -8.45
CA TYR A 170 -3.73 -5.82 -9.08
C TYR A 170 -2.46 -5.82 -8.24
N PHE A 171 -2.60 -5.70 -6.93
CA PHE A 171 -1.46 -5.62 -6.01
C PHE A 171 -0.78 -6.98 -5.86
N THR A 172 -1.55 -8.02 -5.61
CA THR A 172 -1.01 -9.36 -5.36
C THR A 172 -0.30 -9.95 -6.58
N ILE A 173 -0.83 -9.77 -7.80
CA ILE A 173 -0.14 -10.26 -9.02
C ILE A 173 1.14 -9.47 -9.33
N SER A 174 1.24 -8.22 -8.84
CA SER A 174 2.40 -7.35 -9.00
C SER A 174 3.38 -7.44 -7.83
N ASN A 175 3.23 -8.44 -6.96
CA ASN A 175 4.10 -8.69 -5.81
C ASN A 175 4.19 -7.49 -4.85
N MET A 176 3.07 -6.77 -4.67
CA MET A 176 2.96 -5.66 -3.73
C MET A 176 2.37 -6.16 -2.41
N PRO A 177 2.99 -5.86 -1.25
CA PRO A 177 2.40 -6.16 0.05
C PRO A 177 1.06 -5.44 0.23
N VAL A 178 -0.02 -6.21 0.48
CA VAL A 178 -1.35 -5.63 0.75
C VAL A 178 -1.43 -5.21 2.20
N VAL A 179 -1.72 -3.94 2.43
CA VAL A 179 -1.81 -3.35 3.77
C VAL A 179 -3.22 -3.54 4.33
N PRO A 180 -3.37 -4.24 5.47
CA PRO A 180 -4.65 -4.41 6.15
C PRO A 180 -4.96 -3.23 7.07
N SER A 181 -6.19 -3.21 7.57
CA SER A 181 -6.60 -2.43 8.73
C SER A 181 -7.15 -3.37 9.83
N GLN A 182 -7.97 -2.84 10.71
CA GLN A 182 -8.69 -3.64 11.72
C GLN A 182 -9.89 -4.42 11.15
N TYR A 183 -10.33 -4.06 9.93
CA TYR A 183 -11.41 -4.70 9.19
C TYR A 183 -11.12 -4.60 7.69
N TRP A 184 -12.02 -5.06 6.80
CA TRP A 184 -11.90 -4.78 5.37
C TRP A 184 -12.01 -3.27 5.12
N ASN A 185 -11.15 -2.72 4.28
CA ASN A 185 -11.07 -1.28 4.06
C ASN A 185 -12.30 -0.78 3.31
N SER A 186 -13.38 -0.56 4.01
CA SER A 186 -14.63 -0.04 3.47
C SER A 186 -15.15 1.15 4.26
N VAL A 187 -15.84 2.06 3.54
CA VAL A 187 -16.56 3.20 4.10
C VAL A 187 -17.95 3.24 3.48
N HIS A 188 -18.94 3.61 4.27
CA HIS A 188 -20.33 3.66 3.84
C HIS A 188 -20.79 5.12 3.63
N GLY A 189 -21.61 5.32 2.61
CA GLY A 189 -22.24 6.60 2.31
C GLY A 189 -22.96 6.53 0.97
N ARG A 190 -24.19 7.07 0.92
CA ARG A 190 -25.04 7.13 -0.27
C ARG A 190 -25.05 8.53 -0.88
N VAL A 191 -25.43 9.51 -0.07
CA VAL A 191 -25.52 10.90 -0.51
C VAL A 191 -24.17 11.61 -0.35
N PRO A 192 -23.95 12.74 -1.02
CA PRO A 192 -22.71 13.48 -0.88
C PRO A 192 -22.38 13.79 0.58
N ARG A 193 -21.13 13.52 0.99
CA ARG A 193 -20.58 13.79 2.32
C ARG A 193 -21.05 12.88 3.45
N GLU A 194 -21.96 11.94 3.21
CA GLU A 194 -22.48 11.02 4.24
C GLU A 194 -21.38 10.12 4.84
N ALA A 195 -20.30 9.86 4.11
CA ALA A 195 -19.14 9.13 4.63
C ALA A 195 -18.50 9.79 5.87
N HIS A 196 -18.76 11.06 6.16
CA HIS A 196 -18.32 11.70 7.41
C HIS A 196 -19.05 11.13 8.64
N GLU A 197 -20.21 10.54 8.47
CA GLU A 197 -21.02 9.93 9.52
C GLU A 197 -20.62 8.48 9.81
N ASP A 198 -19.88 7.83 8.91
CA ASP A 198 -19.37 6.47 9.11
C ASP A 198 -18.14 6.47 10.01
N ALA A 199 -18.37 6.54 11.31
CA ALA A 199 -17.31 6.60 12.32
C ALA A 199 -16.38 5.37 12.29
N GLU A 200 -16.93 4.16 12.07
CA GLU A 200 -16.18 2.92 11.97
C GLU A 200 -15.35 2.88 10.68
N GLY A 201 -15.95 3.23 9.54
CA GLY A 201 -15.25 3.30 8.28
C GLY A 201 -14.08 4.30 8.30
N LEU A 202 -14.29 5.49 8.88
CA LEU A 202 -13.21 6.48 9.05
C LEU A 202 -12.14 6.02 10.04
N GLN A 203 -12.52 5.30 11.10
CA GLN A 203 -11.54 4.66 11.99
C GLN A 203 -10.72 3.62 11.24
N THR A 204 -11.35 2.80 10.41
CA THR A 204 -10.69 1.81 9.54
C THR A 204 -9.67 2.49 8.61
N MET A 205 -10.00 3.65 8.04
CA MET A 205 -9.08 4.45 7.21
C MET A 205 -7.87 4.95 8.00
N ARG A 206 -8.07 5.39 9.25
CA ARG A 206 -6.95 5.80 10.12
C ARG A 206 -6.03 4.65 10.48
N VAL A 207 -6.60 3.48 10.78
CA VAL A 207 -5.80 2.27 11.09
C VAL A 207 -5.03 1.81 9.86
N LEU A 208 -5.66 1.78 8.68
CA LEU A 208 -4.99 1.49 7.41
C LEU A 208 -3.77 2.41 7.20
N ALA A 209 -3.95 3.71 7.37
CA ALA A 209 -2.88 4.69 7.18
C ALA A 209 -1.72 4.48 8.16
N ARG A 210 -2.00 4.20 9.43
CA ARG A 210 -0.95 3.90 10.43
C ARG A 210 -0.21 2.61 10.12
N ASN A 211 -0.91 1.56 9.68
CA ASN A 211 -0.28 0.30 9.28
C ASN A 211 0.62 0.51 8.06
N MET A 212 0.17 1.27 7.06
CA MET A 212 1.00 1.63 5.90
C MET A 212 2.22 2.46 6.32
N ALA A 213 2.04 3.45 7.19
CA ALA A 213 3.13 4.24 7.72
C ALA A 213 4.16 3.40 8.47
N GLN A 214 3.71 2.44 9.28
CA GLN A 214 4.58 1.50 9.99
C GLN A 214 5.42 0.66 9.02
N LEU A 215 4.81 0.09 7.98
CA LEU A 215 5.52 -0.69 6.98
C LEU A 215 6.57 0.14 6.25
N LEU A 216 6.22 1.34 5.81
CA LEU A 216 7.15 2.26 5.14
C LEU A 216 8.31 2.66 6.05
N LYS A 217 8.04 3.02 7.32
CA LYS A 217 9.07 3.36 8.32
C LYS A 217 9.97 2.16 8.66
N ALA A 218 9.45 0.94 8.59
CA ALA A 218 10.24 -0.29 8.72
C ALA A 218 11.07 -0.63 7.47
N GLY A 219 11.00 0.21 6.42
CA GLY A 219 11.76 0.04 5.19
C GLY A 219 11.14 -0.92 4.18
N VAL A 220 9.88 -1.37 4.39
CA VAL A 220 9.20 -2.22 3.41
C VAL A 220 9.08 -1.49 2.08
N GLY A 221 9.68 -2.07 1.04
CA GLY A 221 9.77 -1.49 -0.28
C GLY A 221 10.76 -2.25 -1.15
N PRO A 222 11.04 -1.79 -2.37
CA PRO A 222 11.93 -2.47 -3.32
C PRO A 222 13.34 -2.76 -2.79
N ARG A 223 13.82 -1.98 -1.80
CA ARG A 223 15.14 -2.19 -1.19
C ARG A 223 15.23 -3.44 -0.32
N LEU A 224 14.11 -3.95 0.18
CA LEU A 224 14.01 -5.18 0.95
C LEU A 224 13.49 -6.35 0.11
N ALA A 225 13.50 -6.22 -1.22
CA ALA A 225 13.12 -7.30 -2.11
C ALA A 225 14.04 -8.51 -1.90
N PRO A 226 13.49 -9.73 -1.80
CA PRO A 226 14.30 -10.94 -1.81
C PRO A 226 15.01 -11.13 -3.15
N GLU A 227 16.05 -11.94 -3.17
CA GLU A 227 16.71 -12.33 -4.42
C GLU A 227 15.69 -12.92 -5.41
N PRO A 228 15.70 -12.46 -6.67
CA PRO A 228 14.75 -12.94 -7.66
C PRO A 228 15.03 -14.39 -8.03
N GLU A 229 13.99 -15.19 -8.10
CA GLU A 229 14.02 -16.53 -8.65
C GLU A 229 13.68 -16.50 -10.15
N GLU A 230 14.29 -17.41 -10.93
CA GLU A 230 13.96 -17.56 -12.33
C GLU A 230 12.51 -17.99 -12.49
N ARG A 231 11.76 -17.24 -13.33
CA ARG A 231 10.33 -17.47 -13.47
C ARG A 231 10.04 -18.69 -14.36
N VAL A 232 9.41 -19.70 -13.78
CA VAL A 232 8.88 -20.85 -14.51
C VAL A 232 7.50 -20.54 -15.08
N TRP A 233 7.32 -20.80 -16.36
CA TRP A 233 6.04 -20.61 -17.05
C TRP A 233 5.39 -21.96 -17.34
N THR A 234 4.13 -22.11 -16.94
CA THR A 234 3.32 -23.26 -17.32
C THR A 234 2.42 -22.88 -18.48
N HIS A 235 2.48 -23.64 -19.55
CA HIS A 235 1.61 -23.52 -20.70
C HIS A 235 0.68 -24.75 -20.77
N PHE A 236 -0.62 -24.54 -20.51
CA PHE A 236 -1.58 -25.64 -20.41
C PHE A 236 -2.13 -26.11 -21.77
N ILE A 237 -1.92 -25.37 -22.84
CA ILE A 237 -2.34 -25.70 -24.21
C ILE A 237 -1.07 -25.96 -25.01
N ARG A 238 -0.95 -27.18 -25.54
CA ARG A 238 0.17 -27.65 -26.36
C ARG A 238 -0.24 -27.87 -27.78
#